data_a3628e510acc900966b88fcba79101a4
#
_entry.id   a3628e510acc900966b88fcba79101a4
#
_cell.length_a   1.000
_cell.length_b   1.000
_cell.length_c   1.000
_cell.angle_alpha   90.00
_cell.angle_beta   90.00
_cell.angle_gamma   90.00
#
_symmetry.space_group_name_H-M   'P 1'
#
loop_
_entity.id
_entity.type
_entity.pdbx_description
1 polymer ?
#
loop_
_entity_poly.entity_id
_entity_poly.type
_entity_poly.pdbx_seq_one_letter_code
_entity_poly.pdbx_strand_id
1 'polypeptide(L)'
;GLTEEDIYKDKRGFVIITRTGIDKIVSKNNITVAYEVINMDVEKSICVLRAAATMKVGNDVRNAMSFGEASDANLMGGGKKFPVAMAEKRAMSRVVLKIAGFYEQGVFGQDEIVD
;
A
#
# COMPACT_ATOMS: atom_id res chain seq x y z
N GLY A 1 -8.02 5.23 15.83
CA GLY A 1 -6.77 5.67 15.39
C GLY A 1 -5.62 4.69 15.50
N LEU A 2 -4.47 5.16 15.07
CA LEU A 2 -3.25 4.37 15.12
C LEU A 2 -2.72 4.27 16.54
N THR A 3 -2.17 3.12 16.88
CA THR A 3 -1.52 2.88 18.17
C THR A 3 -0.02 2.69 17.93
N GLU A 4 0.75 2.60 19.03
CA GLU A 4 2.19 2.35 18.94
C GLU A 4 2.51 1.04 18.22
N GLU A 5 1.61 0.07 18.26
CA GLU A 5 1.79 -1.22 17.59
C GLU A 5 1.66 -1.12 16.06
N ASP A 6 1.03 -0.06 15.56
CA ASP A 6 0.78 0.15 14.14
C ASP A 6 1.92 0.88 13.44
N ILE A 7 2.86 1.44 14.19
CA ILE A 7 3.91 2.33 13.69
C ILE A 7 5.27 1.92 14.27
N TYR A 8 6.30 1.91 13.43
CA TYR A 8 7.67 1.73 13.90
C TYR A 8 8.65 2.51 13.02
N LYS A 9 9.87 2.69 13.50
CA LYS A 9 10.96 3.28 12.71
C LYS A 9 11.86 2.16 12.21
N ASP A 10 12.21 2.21 10.92
CA ASP A 10 13.17 1.26 10.36
C ASP A 10 14.61 1.72 10.67
N LYS A 11 15.61 0.93 10.22
CA LYS A 11 17.01 1.22 10.45
C LYS A 11 17.47 2.56 9.86
N ARG A 12 16.77 3.06 8.86
CA ARG A 12 17.07 4.32 8.19
C ARG A 12 16.41 5.52 8.86
N GLY A 13 15.56 5.26 9.86
CA GLY A 13 14.84 6.30 10.57
C GLY A 13 13.50 6.69 9.94
N PHE A 14 13.06 6.01 8.88
CA PHE A 14 11.75 6.26 8.29
C PHE A 14 10.64 5.73 9.20
N VAL A 15 9.53 6.46 9.25
CA VAL A 15 8.35 6.02 9.97
C VAL A 15 7.57 5.05 9.07
N ILE A 16 7.30 3.86 9.60
CA ILE A 16 6.64 2.78 8.86
C ILE A 16 5.30 2.47 9.54
N ILE A 17 4.24 2.36 8.73
CA ILE A 17 2.92 1.95 9.19
C ILE A 17 2.71 0.49 8.80
N THR A 18 2.28 -0.33 9.76
CA THR A 18 2.00 -1.75 9.52
C THR A 18 0.74 -1.92 8.68
N ARG A 19 0.52 -3.13 8.15
CA ARG A 19 -0.70 -3.46 7.42
C ARG A 19 -1.95 -3.19 8.26
N THR A 20 -1.92 -3.55 9.52
CA THR A 20 -3.03 -3.28 10.45
C THR A 20 -3.28 -1.78 10.57
N GLY A 21 -2.22 -0.98 10.63
CA GLY A 21 -2.34 0.48 10.65
C GLY A 21 -2.97 1.03 9.38
N ILE A 22 -2.60 0.51 8.21
CA ILE A 22 -3.20 0.89 6.94
C ILE A 22 -4.71 0.58 6.94
N ASP A 23 -5.09 -0.62 7.40
CA ASP A 23 -6.50 -1.02 7.46
C ASP A 23 -7.31 -0.11 8.38
N LYS A 24 -6.73 0.33 9.50
CA LYS A 24 -7.37 1.29 10.40
C LYS A 24 -7.58 2.65 9.74
N ILE A 25 -6.62 3.13 8.96
CA ILE A 25 -6.74 4.38 8.22
C ILE A 25 -7.91 4.28 7.21
N VAL A 26 -7.98 3.20 6.46
CA VAL A 26 -9.05 2.97 5.49
C VAL A 26 -10.41 2.99 6.18
N SER A 27 -10.55 2.25 7.26
CA SER A 27 -11.82 2.11 7.98
C SER A 27 -12.27 3.44 8.61
N LYS A 28 -11.35 4.13 9.26
CA LYS A 28 -11.67 5.36 9.99
C LYS A 28 -12.00 6.55 9.08
N ASN A 29 -11.38 6.60 7.91
CA ASN A 29 -11.52 7.72 6.98
C ASN A 29 -12.48 7.43 5.83
N ASN A 30 -13.17 6.31 5.87
CA ASN A 30 -14.11 5.91 4.81
C ASN A 30 -13.47 5.93 3.43
N ILE A 31 -12.27 5.35 3.32
CA ILE A 31 -11.56 5.27 2.05
C ILE A 31 -12.06 4.04 1.29
N THR A 32 -12.42 4.23 0.03
CA THR A 32 -12.77 3.14 -0.88
C THR A 32 -11.62 2.93 -1.86
N VAL A 33 -11.19 1.69 -2.03
CA VAL A 33 -10.09 1.35 -2.95
C VAL A 33 -10.58 0.35 -3.98
N ALA A 34 -10.32 0.65 -5.25
CA ALA A 34 -10.61 -0.24 -6.38
C ALA A 34 -9.31 -0.57 -7.10
N TYR A 35 -9.23 -1.77 -7.67
CA TYR A 35 -8.01 -2.26 -8.32
C TYR A 35 -8.24 -2.58 -9.79
N GLU A 36 -7.20 -2.39 -10.60
CA GLU A 36 -7.19 -2.76 -12.00
C GLU A 36 -5.87 -3.49 -12.31
N VAL A 37 -5.96 -4.62 -12.96
CA VAL A 37 -4.78 -5.37 -13.39
C VAL A 37 -4.19 -4.71 -14.62
N ILE A 38 -2.95 -4.23 -14.51
CA ILE A 38 -2.24 -3.62 -15.63
C ILE A 38 -1.42 -4.66 -16.37
N ASN A 39 -0.75 -5.55 -15.64
CA ASN A 39 0.04 -6.63 -16.21
C ASN A 39 0.10 -7.79 -15.21
N MET A 40 -0.04 -9.01 -15.72
CA MET A 40 0.09 -10.19 -14.88
C MET A 40 0.70 -11.34 -15.68
N ASP A 41 1.76 -11.95 -15.15
CA ASP A 41 2.37 -13.15 -15.69
C ASP A 41 2.73 -14.05 -14.50
N VAL A 42 1.86 -15.02 -14.25
CA VAL A 42 2.00 -15.90 -13.08
C VAL A 42 3.24 -16.79 -13.18
N GLU A 43 3.59 -17.24 -14.37
CA GLU A 43 4.78 -18.08 -14.60
C GLU A 43 6.07 -17.35 -14.25
N LYS A 44 6.12 -16.05 -14.55
CA LYS A 44 7.28 -15.20 -14.25
C LYS A 44 7.16 -14.49 -12.90
N SER A 45 6.10 -14.78 -12.14
CA SER A 45 5.82 -14.10 -10.87
C SER A 45 5.77 -12.59 -11.00
N ILE A 46 5.15 -12.10 -12.09
CA ILE A 46 5.00 -10.67 -12.34
C ILE A 46 3.54 -10.26 -12.17
N CYS A 47 3.30 -9.19 -11.43
CA CYS A 47 1.98 -8.60 -11.32
C CYS A 47 2.12 -7.09 -11.10
N VAL A 48 1.38 -6.32 -11.87
CA VAL A 48 1.28 -4.86 -11.70
C VAL A 48 -0.19 -4.51 -11.58
N LEU A 49 -0.56 -3.89 -10.47
CA LEU A 49 -1.92 -3.44 -10.20
C LEU A 49 -1.96 -1.93 -10.06
N ARG A 50 -3.02 -1.33 -10.53
CA ARG A 50 -3.35 0.06 -10.26
C ARG A 50 -4.41 0.11 -9.18
N ALA A 51 -4.19 0.88 -8.13
CA ALA A 51 -5.18 1.13 -7.09
C ALA A 51 -5.68 2.55 -7.20
N ALA A 52 -7.00 2.72 -7.20
CA ALA A 52 -7.65 4.02 -7.18
C ALA A 52 -8.41 4.15 -5.89
N ALA A 53 -8.18 5.20 -5.13
CA ALA A 53 -8.82 5.44 -3.85
C ALA A 53 -9.67 6.69 -3.89
N THR A 54 -10.78 6.66 -3.17
CA THR A 54 -11.69 7.79 -2.98
C THR A 54 -11.94 7.97 -1.49
N MET A 55 -11.87 9.21 -1.02
CA MET A 55 -12.10 9.56 0.38
C MET A 55 -12.97 10.81 0.45
N LYS A 56 -14.01 10.77 1.27
CA LYS A 56 -14.83 11.95 1.56
C LYS A 56 -14.23 12.73 2.70
N VAL A 57 -14.09 14.05 2.50
CA VAL A 57 -13.63 14.98 3.53
C VAL A 57 -14.65 16.11 3.60
N GLY A 58 -15.59 16.01 4.56
CA GLY A 58 -16.72 16.92 4.64
C GLY A 58 -17.61 16.80 3.41
N ASN A 59 -17.78 17.88 2.68
CA ASN A 59 -18.55 17.89 1.43
C ASN A 59 -17.68 17.64 0.19
N ASP A 60 -16.37 17.52 0.38
CA ASP A 60 -15.43 17.32 -0.72
C ASP A 60 -15.09 15.84 -0.89
N VAL A 61 -14.65 15.50 -2.10
CA VAL A 61 -14.19 14.15 -2.42
C VAL A 61 -12.74 14.25 -2.89
N ARG A 62 -11.86 13.47 -2.26
CA ARG A 62 -10.47 13.36 -2.69
C ARG A 62 -10.28 12.05 -3.45
N ASN A 63 -9.48 12.09 -4.48
CA ASN A 63 -9.14 10.91 -5.28
C ASN A 63 -7.61 10.80 -5.37
N ALA A 64 -7.13 9.57 -5.35
CA ALA A 64 -5.72 9.30 -5.54
C ALA A 64 -5.56 7.99 -6.29
N MET A 65 -4.43 7.82 -6.95
CA MET A 65 -4.12 6.62 -7.70
C MET A 65 -2.65 6.28 -7.49
N SER A 66 -2.36 4.99 -7.39
CA SER A 66 -1.00 4.51 -7.29
C SER A 66 -0.91 3.10 -7.86
N PHE A 67 0.31 2.57 -7.91
CA PHE A 67 0.58 1.26 -8.48
C PHE A 67 1.29 0.39 -7.45
N GLY A 68 1.04 -0.92 -7.53
CA GLY A 68 1.81 -1.91 -6.81
C GLY A 68 2.36 -2.91 -7.82
N GLU A 69 3.61 -3.24 -7.69
CA GLU A 69 4.27 -4.21 -8.54
C GLU A 69 4.90 -5.33 -7.70
N ALA A 70 4.92 -6.52 -8.28
CA ALA A 70 5.59 -7.67 -7.72
C ALA A 70 6.25 -8.43 -8.86
N SER A 71 7.49 -8.86 -8.65
CA SER A 71 8.25 -9.66 -9.63
C SER A 71 9.31 -10.46 -8.91
N ASP A 72 9.95 -11.40 -9.60
CA ASP A 72 11.06 -12.16 -9.01
C ASP A 72 12.19 -11.24 -8.51
N ALA A 73 12.34 -10.08 -9.14
CA ALA A 73 13.38 -9.14 -8.76
C ALA A 73 13.11 -8.43 -7.44
N ASN A 74 11.85 -8.32 -7.02
CA ASN A 74 11.48 -7.58 -5.80
C ASN A 74 10.68 -8.39 -4.79
N LEU A 75 10.58 -9.70 -4.97
CA LEU A 75 9.96 -10.62 -4.02
C LEU A 75 11.01 -11.52 -3.39
N MET A 76 10.82 -11.85 -2.14
CA MET A 76 11.72 -12.72 -1.39
C MET A 76 10.93 -13.86 -0.74
N GLY A 77 11.55 -15.05 -0.68
CA GLY A 77 10.99 -16.21 0.01
C GLY A 77 9.59 -16.56 -0.46
N GLY A 78 8.65 -16.66 0.47
CA GLY A 78 7.26 -17.01 0.18
C GLY A 78 6.50 -16.01 -0.66
N GLY A 79 6.96 -14.75 -0.73
CA GLY A 79 6.30 -13.72 -1.54
C GLY A 79 6.29 -14.04 -3.03
N LYS A 80 7.27 -14.79 -3.53
CA LYS A 80 7.34 -15.20 -4.94
C LYS A 80 6.19 -16.10 -5.36
N LYS A 81 5.57 -16.80 -4.41
CA LYS A 81 4.43 -17.69 -4.67
C LYS A 81 3.11 -16.93 -4.80
N PHE A 82 3.07 -15.68 -4.36
CA PHE A 82 1.84 -14.89 -4.29
C PHE A 82 2.05 -13.47 -4.86
N PRO A 83 2.42 -13.37 -6.15
CA PRO A 83 2.71 -12.06 -6.73
C PRO A 83 1.51 -11.11 -6.74
N VAL A 84 0.31 -11.65 -6.96
CA VAL A 84 -0.91 -10.82 -6.99
C VAL A 84 -1.18 -10.24 -5.61
N ALA A 85 -1.10 -11.06 -4.55
CA ALA A 85 -1.33 -10.59 -3.19
C ALA A 85 -0.30 -9.53 -2.79
N MET A 86 0.96 -9.73 -3.17
CA MET A 86 2.02 -8.76 -2.86
C MET A 86 1.84 -7.45 -3.62
N ALA A 87 1.47 -7.52 -4.91
CA ALA A 87 1.19 -6.33 -5.70
C ALA A 87 -0.01 -5.55 -5.14
N GLU A 88 -1.07 -6.25 -4.74
CA GLU A 88 -2.24 -5.65 -4.13
C GLU A 88 -1.90 -4.93 -2.82
N LYS A 89 -1.15 -5.58 -1.94
CA LYS A 89 -0.73 -4.97 -0.68
C LYS A 89 0.09 -3.69 -0.91
N ARG A 90 1.02 -3.73 -1.85
CA ARG A 90 1.84 -2.56 -2.18
C ARG A 90 1.00 -1.44 -2.78
N ALA A 91 0.10 -1.77 -3.71
CA ALA A 91 -0.78 -0.78 -4.32
C ALA A 91 -1.69 -0.12 -3.27
N MET A 92 -2.27 -0.93 -2.38
CA MET A 92 -3.12 -0.44 -1.30
C MET A 92 -2.37 0.49 -0.35
N SER A 93 -1.22 0.06 0.14
CA SER A 93 -0.41 0.87 1.06
C SER A 93 -0.06 2.22 0.44
N ARG A 94 0.40 2.20 -0.80
CA ARG A 94 0.80 3.44 -1.50
C ARG A 94 -0.36 4.40 -1.72
N VAL A 95 -1.49 3.90 -2.21
CA VAL A 95 -2.62 4.78 -2.51
C VAL A 95 -3.27 5.32 -1.24
N VAL A 96 -3.37 4.52 -0.18
CA VAL A 96 -3.93 4.95 1.10
C VAL A 96 -3.06 6.02 1.74
N LEU A 97 -1.75 5.82 1.80
CA LEU A 97 -0.84 6.80 2.37
C LEU A 97 -0.80 8.09 1.54
N LYS A 98 -0.94 7.97 0.23
CA LYS A 98 -1.00 9.12 -0.68
C LYS A 98 -2.26 9.95 -0.46
N ILE A 99 -3.44 9.32 -0.42
CA ILE A 99 -4.70 10.04 -0.27
C ILE A 99 -4.85 10.64 1.12
N ALA A 100 -4.28 10.00 2.13
CA ALA A 100 -4.29 10.49 3.51
C ALA A 100 -3.19 11.51 3.81
N GLY A 101 -2.28 11.76 2.87
CA GLY A 101 -1.24 12.78 3.02
C GLY A 101 0.00 12.34 3.80
N PHE A 102 0.15 11.06 4.08
CA PHE A 102 1.28 10.58 4.90
C PHE A 102 2.62 10.60 4.16
N TYR A 103 2.64 10.43 2.85
CA TYR A 103 3.90 10.47 2.10
C TYR A 103 4.62 11.82 2.22
N GLU A 104 3.87 12.90 2.28
CA GLU A 104 4.43 14.24 2.45
C GLU A 104 5.15 14.40 3.78
N GLN A 105 4.84 13.53 4.75
CA GLN A 105 5.43 13.54 6.08
C GLN A 105 6.56 12.51 6.22
N GLY A 106 6.94 11.83 5.13
CA GLY A 106 7.97 10.82 5.15
C GLY A 106 7.55 9.50 5.80
N VAL A 107 6.27 9.16 5.72
CA VAL A 107 5.71 7.93 6.29
C VAL A 107 5.47 6.92 5.17
N PHE A 108 5.89 5.67 5.37
CA PHE A 108 5.79 4.60 4.37
C PHE A 108 5.06 3.38 4.93
N GLY A 109 4.47 2.58 4.04
CA GLY A 109 3.82 1.34 4.43
C GLY A 109 4.84 0.20 4.58
N GLN A 110 4.53 -0.75 5.46
CA GLN A 110 5.36 -1.92 5.70
C GLN A 110 5.61 -2.73 4.42
N ASP A 111 4.60 -2.83 3.57
CA ASP A 111 4.65 -3.61 2.32
C ASP A 111 5.55 -2.98 1.25
N GLU A 112 5.98 -1.74 1.44
CA GLU A 112 6.87 -1.04 0.51
C GLU A 112 8.34 -1.26 0.83
N ILE A 113 8.64 -1.83 1.99
CA ILE A 113 10.01 -2.05 2.42
C ILE A 113 10.55 -3.32 1.78
N VAL A 114 11.66 -3.17 1.07
CA VAL A 114 12.40 -4.28 0.46
C VAL A 114 13.77 -4.34 1.12
N ASP A 115 14.03 -5.42 1.80
CA ASP A 115 15.32 -5.65 2.45
C ASP A 115 16.31 -6.35 1.53
#